data_c50b2af5e5440b98e1033d54919b4f92
#
_entry.id   c50b2af5e5440b98e1033d54919b4f92
#
_cell.length_a   1.000
_cell.length_b   1.000
_cell.length_c   1.000
_cell.angle_alpha   90.00
_cell.angle_beta   90.00
_cell.angle_gamma   90.00
#
_symmetry.space_group_name_H-M   'P 1'
#
loop_
_entity.id
_entity.type
_entity.pdbx_description
1 polymer ?
#
loop_
_entity_poly.entity_id
_entity_poly.type
_entity_poly.pdbx_seq_one_letter_code
_entity_poly.pdbx_strand_id
1 'polypeptide(L)'
;KQSPHSFDHWVTFPHGHTKSFYNNQMIDNDENYYFEGHSVDFFTDKTIEFLKSRKGKDSPFFCFVPYNGPYGHWPAIKGRSKNEFASFYDDCDIQSVPREGINQRVIDRYTSRVIASGGKPREQFAGPILLPNEKDSIRNYFSQVSLIDKGIGRIIGELETLKLIDDTLILYTSDHGFSLGNHGVWGHGLAAWPSSIKKPSFNIPLIFSGPNINKENSNALVSQLDIGNTILNHVGLDPIRNAYGDSQIIDLK
;
A
#
# COMPACT_ATOMS: atom_id res chain seq x y z
N LYS A 1 2.85 -20.90 10.59
CA LYS A 1 1.61 -20.95 9.82
C LYS A 1 0.51 -20.31 10.67
N GLN A 2 0.08 -19.12 10.31
CA GLN A 2 -1.20 -18.63 10.79
C GLN A 2 -2.22 -19.05 9.74
N SER A 3 -3.04 -20.06 10.07
CA SER A 3 -4.26 -20.27 9.32
C SER A 3 -5.14 -19.05 9.56
N PRO A 4 -5.51 -18.30 8.56
CA PRO A 4 -6.37 -17.14 8.74
C PRO A 4 -7.78 -17.66 8.98
N HIS A 5 -8.17 -17.64 10.22
CA HIS A 5 -9.55 -17.92 10.58
C HIS A 5 -10.45 -16.99 9.78
N SER A 6 -11.30 -17.55 8.91
CA SER A 6 -12.34 -16.88 8.13
C SER A 6 -12.04 -16.50 6.66
N PHE A 7 -10.88 -16.85 6.10
CA PHE A 7 -10.65 -16.71 4.65
C PHE A 7 -10.57 -18.09 4.00
N ASP A 8 -11.29 -18.29 2.90
CA ASP A 8 -11.26 -19.53 2.11
C ASP A 8 -9.98 -19.65 1.27
N HIS A 9 -9.35 -18.52 0.95
CA HIS A 9 -8.11 -18.44 0.20
C HIS A 9 -7.19 -17.39 0.81
N TRP A 10 -5.95 -17.76 1.09
CA TRP A 10 -4.96 -16.92 1.73
C TRP A 10 -3.61 -16.99 1.02
N VAL A 11 -3.11 -15.83 0.60
CA VAL A 11 -1.82 -15.71 -0.08
C VAL A 11 -0.99 -14.64 0.61
N THR A 12 0.23 -14.96 1.01
CA THR A 12 1.05 -14.05 1.79
C THR A 12 2.55 -14.36 1.69
N PHE A 13 3.35 -13.50 2.30
CA PHE A 13 4.75 -13.80 2.63
C PHE A 13 4.84 -14.66 3.89
N PRO A 14 5.89 -15.50 4.03
CA PRO A 14 6.13 -16.29 5.26
C PRO A 14 6.36 -15.42 6.49
N HIS A 15 6.88 -14.21 6.29
CA HIS A 15 7.18 -13.21 7.32
C HIS A 15 6.56 -11.87 6.95
N GLY A 16 6.15 -11.09 7.94
CA GLY A 16 5.39 -9.86 7.74
C GLY A 16 6.06 -8.78 6.88
N HIS A 17 7.38 -8.79 6.75
CA HIS A 17 8.13 -7.84 5.93
C HIS A 17 9.08 -8.55 4.97
N THR A 18 9.20 -8.02 3.77
CA THR A 18 10.21 -8.45 2.80
C THR A 18 11.28 -7.37 2.65
N LYS A 19 12.51 -7.77 2.32
CA LYS A 19 13.63 -6.86 2.02
C LYS A 19 13.71 -6.50 0.55
N SER A 20 12.90 -7.12 -0.28
CA SER A 20 12.90 -6.96 -1.74
C SER A 20 11.49 -7.06 -2.27
N PHE A 21 11.21 -6.36 -3.35
CA PHE A 21 10.00 -6.59 -4.14
C PHE A 21 10.10 -7.82 -5.04
N TYR A 22 11.31 -8.36 -5.23
CA TYR A 22 11.58 -9.45 -6.16
C TYR A 22 12.02 -10.71 -5.45
N ASN A 23 11.68 -11.84 -6.06
CA ASN A 23 12.22 -13.15 -5.73
C ASN A 23 12.01 -13.50 -4.25
N ASN A 24 10.76 -13.67 -3.89
CA ASN A 24 10.34 -13.92 -2.53
C ASN A 24 9.80 -15.35 -2.34
N GLN A 25 9.96 -15.84 -1.13
CA GLN A 25 9.17 -16.99 -0.68
C GLN A 25 7.73 -16.55 -0.43
N MET A 26 6.79 -17.34 -0.89
CA MET A 26 5.36 -17.10 -0.85
C MET A 26 4.65 -18.28 -0.21
N ILE A 27 3.51 -17.99 0.39
CA ILE A 27 2.56 -18.99 0.91
C ILE A 27 1.26 -18.80 0.15
N ASP A 28 0.72 -19.88 -0.40
CA ASP A 28 -0.62 -19.95 -0.96
C ASP A 28 -1.37 -21.05 -0.18
N ASN A 29 -2.28 -20.66 0.69
CA ASN A 29 -2.91 -21.52 1.68
C ASN A 29 -1.87 -22.34 2.48
N ASP A 30 -1.74 -23.64 2.21
CA ASP A 30 -0.78 -24.54 2.87
C ASP A 30 0.50 -24.78 2.09
N GLU A 31 0.59 -24.29 0.87
CA GLU A 31 1.74 -24.49 -0.01
C GLU A 31 2.76 -23.37 0.16
N ASN A 32 4.03 -23.74 0.17
CA ASN A 32 5.15 -22.80 0.20
C ASN A 32 5.96 -22.98 -1.08
N TYR A 33 6.27 -21.87 -1.73
CA TYR A 33 7.10 -21.88 -2.94
C TYR A 33 7.87 -20.58 -3.10
N TYR A 34 8.84 -20.61 -4.00
CA TYR A 34 9.63 -19.45 -4.35
C TYR A 34 9.10 -18.86 -5.66
N PHE A 35 8.76 -17.57 -5.63
CA PHE A 35 8.30 -16.84 -6.80
C PHE A 35 9.43 -15.98 -7.36
N GLU A 36 9.78 -16.21 -8.61
CA GLU A 36 10.71 -15.37 -9.38
C GLU A 36 9.91 -14.29 -10.08
N GLY A 37 10.06 -13.04 -9.64
CA GLY A 37 9.35 -11.91 -10.19
C GLY A 37 9.00 -10.86 -9.14
N HIS A 38 8.22 -9.88 -9.53
CA HIS A 38 7.80 -8.79 -8.66
C HIS A 38 6.55 -9.17 -7.87
N SER A 39 6.55 -8.90 -6.56
CA SER A 39 5.44 -9.27 -5.66
C SER A 39 4.09 -8.65 -6.05
N VAL A 40 4.07 -7.46 -6.64
CA VAL A 40 2.83 -6.84 -7.14
C VAL A 40 2.22 -7.70 -8.26
N ASP A 41 3.02 -8.16 -9.22
CA ASP A 41 2.55 -9.06 -10.29
C ASP A 41 2.01 -10.35 -9.69
N PHE A 42 2.74 -10.93 -8.73
CA PHE A 42 2.31 -12.15 -8.06
C PHE A 42 0.94 -12.01 -7.39
N PHE A 43 0.73 -11.00 -6.55
CA PHE A 43 -0.56 -10.79 -5.88
C PHE A 43 -1.67 -10.44 -6.88
N THR A 44 -1.34 -9.73 -7.96
CA THR A 44 -2.27 -9.45 -9.05
C THR A 44 -2.72 -10.74 -9.75
N ASP A 45 -1.77 -11.62 -10.09
CA ASP A 45 -2.06 -12.90 -10.75
C ASP A 45 -2.93 -13.79 -9.84
N LYS A 46 -2.61 -13.90 -8.56
CA LYS A 46 -3.41 -14.66 -7.59
C LYS A 46 -4.82 -14.08 -7.39
N THR A 47 -4.95 -12.77 -7.43
CA THR A 47 -6.26 -12.12 -7.42
C THR A 47 -7.07 -12.47 -8.67
N ILE A 48 -6.46 -12.43 -9.84
CA ILE A 48 -7.09 -12.80 -11.11
C ILE A 48 -7.49 -14.29 -11.11
N GLU A 49 -6.63 -15.18 -10.62
CA GLU A 49 -6.94 -16.61 -10.46
C GLU A 49 -8.18 -16.80 -9.57
N PHE A 50 -8.23 -16.09 -8.45
CA PHE A 50 -9.39 -16.11 -7.55
C PHE A 50 -10.65 -15.62 -8.26
N LEU A 51 -10.62 -14.47 -8.93
CA LEU A 51 -11.77 -13.94 -9.66
C LEU A 51 -12.29 -14.91 -10.73
N LYS A 52 -11.40 -15.54 -11.50
CA LYS A 52 -11.75 -16.59 -12.46
C LYS A 52 -12.48 -17.77 -11.81
N SER A 53 -12.09 -18.12 -10.59
CA SER A 53 -12.75 -19.17 -9.83
C SER A 53 -14.17 -18.82 -9.41
N ARG A 54 -14.54 -17.54 -9.45
CA ARG A 54 -15.89 -17.03 -9.12
C ARG A 54 -16.85 -17.02 -10.29
N LYS A 55 -16.36 -17.22 -11.52
CA LYS A 55 -17.19 -17.22 -12.73
C LYS A 55 -18.33 -18.25 -12.62
N GLY A 56 -19.56 -17.78 -12.79
CA GLY A 56 -20.77 -18.61 -12.74
C GLY A 56 -21.16 -19.10 -11.35
N LYS A 57 -20.62 -18.51 -10.29
CA LYS A 57 -21.03 -18.75 -8.91
C LYS A 57 -21.93 -17.62 -8.42
N ASP A 58 -23.07 -17.97 -7.84
CA ASP A 58 -24.04 -17.01 -7.30
C ASP A 58 -23.65 -16.47 -5.91
N SER A 59 -22.75 -17.14 -5.20
CA SER A 59 -22.31 -16.69 -3.89
C SER A 59 -21.43 -15.45 -3.97
N PRO A 60 -21.65 -14.41 -3.16
CA PRO A 60 -20.83 -13.21 -3.13
C PRO A 60 -19.39 -13.55 -2.68
N PHE A 61 -18.48 -12.65 -2.94
CA PHE A 61 -17.09 -12.77 -2.48
C PHE A 61 -16.61 -11.47 -1.82
N PHE A 62 -15.63 -11.61 -0.95
CA PHE A 62 -14.81 -10.53 -0.42
C PHE A 62 -13.36 -10.81 -0.78
N CYS A 63 -12.70 -9.87 -1.44
CA CYS A 63 -11.30 -9.97 -1.83
C CYS A 63 -10.52 -8.78 -1.27
N PHE A 64 -9.49 -9.06 -0.47
CA PHE A 64 -8.59 -8.06 0.09
C PHE A 64 -7.19 -8.25 -0.48
N VAL A 65 -6.66 -7.23 -1.17
CA VAL A 65 -5.38 -7.29 -1.88
C VAL A 65 -4.39 -6.26 -1.31
N PRO A 66 -3.67 -6.58 -0.25
CA PRO A 66 -2.69 -5.67 0.34
C PRO A 66 -1.36 -5.75 -0.39
N TYR A 67 -1.14 -4.89 -1.38
CA TYR A 67 0.16 -4.75 -2.01
C TYR A 67 1.21 -4.26 -1.00
N ASN A 68 2.42 -4.80 -1.07
CA ASN A 68 3.54 -4.40 -0.21
C ASN A 68 4.33 -3.18 -0.73
N GLY A 69 3.80 -2.48 -1.73
CA GLY A 69 4.36 -1.26 -2.31
C GLY A 69 3.47 -0.03 -2.06
N PRO A 70 3.82 1.15 -2.59
CA PRO A 70 4.95 1.46 -3.48
C PRO A 70 6.30 1.58 -2.77
N TYR A 71 6.32 1.69 -1.46
CA TYR A 71 7.54 1.70 -0.68
C TYR A 71 7.75 0.33 -0.05
N GLY A 72 8.96 -0.19 -0.16
CA GLY A 72 9.37 -1.38 0.56
C GLY A 72 10.30 -1.04 1.69
N HIS A 73 10.59 -2.05 2.51
CA HIS A 73 11.65 -1.92 3.51
C HIS A 73 12.96 -1.55 2.83
N TRP A 74 13.70 -0.60 3.41
CA TRP A 74 15.06 -0.32 2.96
C TRP A 74 15.86 -1.64 2.88
N PRO A 75 16.55 -1.98 1.81
CA PRO A 75 16.94 -1.13 0.66
C PRO A 75 16.09 -1.31 -0.62
N ALA A 76 14.87 -1.84 -0.56
CA ALA A 76 14.08 -2.18 -1.77
C ALA A 76 13.87 -1.02 -2.74
N ILE A 77 13.85 0.22 -2.24
CA ILE A 77 13.69 1.45 -3.03
C ILE A 77 15.00 2.20 -3.26
N LYS A 78 16.16 1.66 -2.84
CA LYS A 78 17.44 2.31 -3.07
C LYS A 78 17.85 2.20 -4.54
N GLY A 79 18.15 3.36 -5.12
CA GLY A 79 18.62 3.45 -6.50
C GLY A 79 17.52 3.22 -7.54
N ARG A 80 17.94 3.04 -8.78
CA ARG A 80 17.03 2.84 -9.92
C ARG A 80 16.25 1.54 -9.78
N SER A 81 14.96 1.60 -10.08
CA SER A 81 14.08 0.43 -10.13
C SER A 81 14.53 -0.58 -11.20
N LYS A 82 14.16 -1.83 -10.99
CA LYS A 82 14.31 -2.93 -11.97
C LYS A 82 12.99 -3.28 -12.67
N ASN A 83 11.86 -2.64 -12.30
CA ASN A 83 10.58 -2.91 -12.94
C ASN A 83 10.49 -2.27 -14.34
N GLU A 84 9.51 -2.69 -15.11
CA GLU A 84 9.29 -2.26 -16.48
C GLU A 84 9.06 -0.75 -16.66
N PHE A 85 8.61 -0.05 -15.62
CA PHE A 85 8.38 1.40 -15.64
C PHE A 85 9.61 2.23 -15.29
N ALA A 86 10.75 1.61 -14.99
CA ALA A 86 11.95 2.33 -14.57
C ALA A 86 12.40 3.36 -15.63
N SER A 87 12.43 2.96 -16.90
CA SER A 87 12.85 3.84 -18.00
C SER A 87 11.91 5.02 -18.23
N PHE A 88 10.63 4.88 -17.89
CA PHE A 88 9.66 5.98 -18.00
C PHE A 88 10.02 7.16 -17.07
N TYR A 89 10.72 6.89 -16.00
CA TYR A 89 11.08 7.89 -14.99
C TYR A 89 12.55 8.32 -15.03
N ASP A 90 13.38 7.78 -15.92
CA ASP A 90 14.82 8.08 -15.96
C ASP A 90 15.11 9.59 -16.16
N ASP A 91 14.29 10.28 -16.96
CA ASP A 91 14.40 11.71 -17.22
C ASP A 91 13.42 12.58 -16.41
N CYS A 92 12.64 11.98 -15.50
CA CYS A 92 11.73 12.73 -14.67
C CYS A 92 12.49 13.67 -13.73
N ASP A 93 12.15 14.97 -13.79
CA ASP A 93 12.83 16.01 -13.01
C ASP A 93 12.48 16.03 -11.54
N ILE A 94 11.40 15.30 -11.16
CA ILE A 94 10.88 15.15 -9.77
C ILE A 94 10.64 16.49 -9.05
N GLN A 95 10.37 17.58 -9.76
CA GLN A 95 10.15 18.93 -9.17
C GLN A 95 8.92 18.95 -8.24
N SER A 96 7.96 18.05 -8.46
CA SER A 96 6.77 17.91 -7.60
C SER A 96 7.09 17.39 -6.20
N VAL A 97 8.27 16.83 -5.99
CA VAL A 97 8.72 16.32 -4.69
C VAL A 97 9.51 17.40 -3.97
N PRO A 98 9.11 17.83 -2.77
CA PRO A 98 9.85 18.79 -1.99
C PRO A 98 11.27 18.30 -1.71
N ARG A 99 12.25 19.16 -1.97
CA ARG A 99 13.68 18.91 -1.75
C ARG A 99 14.15 19.71 -0.53
N GLU A 100 13.35 19.74 0.52
CA GLU A 100 13.72 20.38 1.78
C GLU A 100 14.89 19.62 2.42
N GLY A 101 15.82 20.36 2.99
CA GLY A 101 16.92 19.76 3.74
C GLY A 101 16.43 18.93 4.92
N ILE A 102 17.22 17.93 5.32
CA ILE A 102 16.89 17.07 6.45
C ILE A 102 16.84 17.92 7.72
N ASN A 103 15.75 17.78 8.46
CA ASN A 103 15.61 18.50 9.71
C ASN A 103 16.66 17.99 10.73
N GLN A 104 17.51 18.89 11.24
CA GLN A 104 18.57 18.54 12.17
C GLN A 104 18.04 17.80 13.41
N ARG A 105 16.86 18.15 13.90
CA ARG A 105 16.24 17.46 15.05
C ARG A 105 15.94 15.98 14.77
N VAL A 106 15.65 15.62 13.52
CA VAL A 106 15.46 14.23 13.10
C VAL A 106 16.79 13.48 13.17
N ILE A 107 17.86 14.10 12.67
CA ILE A 107 19.21 13.54 12.70
C ILE A 107 19.65 13.34 14.15
N ASP A 108 19.54 14.38 14.97
CA ASP A 108 20.01 14.37 16.36
C ASP A 108 19.28 13.32 17.19
N ARG A 109 17.96 13.26 17.08
CA ARG A 109 17.15 12.27 17.80
C ARG A 109 17.45 10.85 17.37
N TYR A 110 17.69 10.68 16.10
CA TYR A 110 18.02 9.39 15.52
C TYR A 110 19.40 8.91 16.02
N THR A 111 20.40 9.77 15.89
CA THR A 111 21.77 9.56 16.37
C THR A 111 21.79 9.29 17.86
N SER A 112 21.08 10.08 18.66
CA SER A 112 20.98 9.93 20.10
C SER A 112 20.41 8.58 20.52
N ARG A 113 19.37 8.10 19.86
CA ARG A 113 18.77 6.79 20.17
C ARG A 113 19.69 5.64 19.83
N VAL A 114 20.40 5.73 18.73
CA VAL A 114 21.35 4.70 18.32
C VAL A 114 22.54 4.64 19.27
N ILE A 115 23.08 5.78 19.65
CA ILE A 115 24.17 5.89 20.64
C ILE A 115 23.71 5.39 22.01
N ALA A 116 22.53 5.80 22.45
CA ALA A 116 21.97 5.37 23.75
C ALA A 116 21.73 3.85 23.82
N SER A 117 21.51 3.20 22.67
CA SER A 117 21.41 1.74 22.60
C SER A 117 22.76 1.01 22.44
N GLY A 118 23.89 1.73 22.52
CA GLY A 118 25.23 1.16 22.36
C GLY A 118 25.57 0.78 20.93
N GLY A 119 24.76 1.22 19.95
CA GLY A 119 24.93 0.86 18.54
C GLY A 119 25.60 1.95 17.71
N LYS A 120 26.13 1.54 16.56
CA LYS A 120 26.45 2.46 15.47
C LYS A 120 25.17 2.69 14.65
N PRO A 121 24.94 3.90 14.07
CA PRO A 121 23.84 4.12 13.12
C PRO A 121 23.91 3.05 12.02
N ARG A 122 22.90 2.18 11.98
CA ARG A 122 22.85 1.14 10.94
C ARG A 122 22.52 1.80 9.61
N GLU A 123 23.07 1.27 8.52
CA GLU A 123 22.79 1.77 7.16
C GLU A 123 21.30 1.86 6.84
N GLN A 124 20.53 0.89 7.33
CA GLN A 124 19.07 0.88 7.18
C GLN A 124 18.38 2.11 7.78
N PHE A 125 19.05 2.81 8.65
CA PHE A 125 18.55 3.99 9.30
C PHE A 125 19.18 5.29 8.75
N ALA A 126 20.34 5.23 8.15
CA ALA A 126 20.87 6.34 7.37
C ALA A 126 20.08 6.55 6.07
N GLY A 127 19.43 5.49 5.56
CA GLY A 127 18.61 5.54 4.36
C GLY A 127 17.54 6.63 4.38
N PRO A 128 16.62 6.66 5.34
CA PRO A 128 15.61 7.71 5.44
C PRO A 128 16.17 9.14 5.49
N ILE A 129 17.42 9.30 5.90
CA ILE A 129 18.13 10.58 5.95
C ILE A 129 18.72 10.94 4.58
N LEU A 130 19.19 9.96 3.82
CA LEU A 130 19.87 10.18 2.54
C LEU A 130 18.91 10.19 1.35
N LEU A 131 17.86 9.39 1.41
CA LEU A 131 16.88 9.20 0.33
C LEU A 131 16.25 10.47 -0.23
N PRO A 132 15.90 11.51 0.55
CA PRO A 132 15.33 12.75 0.01
C PRO A 132 16.21 13.41 -1.05
N ASN A 133 17.51 13.12 -1.06
CA ASN A 133 18.46 13.66 -2.03
C ASN A 133 18.86 12.66 -3.13
N GLU A 134 18.42 11.42 -3.04
CA GLU A 134 18.73 10.38 -4.03
C GLU A 134 17.61 10.29 -5.08
N LYS A 135 17.79 10.97 -6.20
CA LYS A 135 16.79 11.06 -7.29
C LYS A 135 16.33 9.68 -7.77
N ASP A 136 17.24 8.76 -7.92
CA ASP A 136 16.90 7.42 -8.43
C ASP A 136 16.00 6.63 -7.48
N SER A 137 16.13 6.84 -6.18
CA SER A 137 15.21 6.25 -5.21
C SER A 137 13.81 6.87 -5.26
N ILE A 138 13.71 8.16 -5.54
CA ILE A 138 12.41 8.82 -5.75
C ILE A 138 11.76 8.30 -7.05
N ARG A 139 12.52 8.19 -8.12
CA ARG A 139 12.07 7.62 -9.40
C ARG A 139 11.66 6.17 -9.25
N ASN A 140 12.40 5.41 -8.41
CA ASN A 140 12.02 4.05 -8.07
C ASN A 140 10.65 4.01 -7.40
N TYR A 141 10.40 4.86 -6.40
CA TYR A 141 9.07 4.97 -5.79
C TYR A 141 7.97 5.24 -6.83
N PHE A 142 8.18 6.17 -7.75
CA PHE A 142 7.22 6.47 -8.82
C PHE A 142 6.96 5.26 -9.72
N SER A 143 8.01 4.54 -10.09
CA SER A 143 7.86 3.33 -10.91
C SER A 143 7.11 2.21 -10.18
N GLN A 144 7.24 2.11 -8.85
CA GLN A 144 6.44 1.19 -8.04
C GLN A 144 4.95 1.57 -8.01
N VAL A 145 4.65 2.87 -7.96
CA VAL A 145 3.26 3.36 -8.06
C VAL A 145 2.65 2.94 -9.41
N SER A 146 3.37 3.14 -10.51
CA SER A 146 2.90 2.74 -11.85
C SER A 146 2.70 1.22 -11.96
N LEU A 147 3.53 0.43 -11.31
CA LEU A 147 3.36 -1.02 -11.32
C LEU A 147 2.11 -1.47 -10.55
N ILE A 148 1.82 -0.82 -9.41
CA ILE A 148 0.58 -1.05 -8.66
C ILE A 148 -0.63 -0.64 -9.50
N ASP A 149 -0.59 0.52 -10.15
CA ASP A 149 -1.67 1.00 -11.03
C ASP A 149 -1.94 0.02 -12.17
N LYS A 150 -0.89 -0.51 -12.82
CA LYS A 150 -1.01 -1.60 -13.79
C LYS A 150 -1.69 -2.83 -13.20
N GLY A 151 -1.30 -3.24 -11.99
CA GLY A 151 -1.90 -4.38 -11.30
C GLY A 151 -3.39 -4.19 -11.06
N ILE A 152 -3.79 -3.01 -10.60
CA ILE A 152 -5.19 -2.63 -10.40
C ILE A 152 -5.95 -2.65 -11.73
N GLY A 153 -5.38 -2.07 -12.78
CA GLY A 153 -5.97 -2.08 -14.13
C GLY A 153 -6.22 -3.50 -14.65
N ARG A 154 -5.30 -4.43 -14.40
CA ARG A 154 -5.46 -5.85 -14.76
C ARG A 154 -6.61 -6.51 -13.98
N ILE A 155 -6.76 -6.23 -12.70
CA ILE A 155 -7.86 -6.75 -11.87
C ILE A 155 -9.21 -6.21 -12.37
N ILE A 156 -9.31 -4.91 -12.64
CA ILE A 156 -10.51 -4.28 -13.18
C ILE A 156 -10.87 -4.90 -14.55
N GLY A 157 -9.90 -5.02 -15.46
CA GLY A 157 -10.12 -5.64 -16.77
C GLY A 157 -10.57 -7.10 -16.67
N GLU A 158 -10.13 -7.85 -15.66
CA GLU A 158 -10.63 -9.20 -15.42
C GLU A 158 -12.09 -9.20 -14.91
N LEU A 159 -12.44 -8.27 -14.00
CA LEU A 159 -13.84 -8.10 -13.55
C LEU A 159 -14.77 -7.79 -14.73
N GLU A 160 -14.34 -6.92 -15.65
CA GLU A 160 -15.09 -6.61 -16.89
C GLU A 160 -15.25 -7.84 -17.76
N THR A 161 -14.16 -8.58 -18.00
CA THR A 161 -14.15 -9.80 -18.82
C THR A 161 -15.08 -10.88 -18.26
N LEU A 162 -15.12 -11.00 -16.94
CA LEU A 162 -15.98 -11.94 -16.23
C LEU A 162 -17.42 -11.43 -16.07
N LYS A 163 -17.73 -10.17 -16.45
CA LYS A 163 -19.01 -9.49 -16.24
C LYS A 163 -19.40 -9.40 -14.75
N LEU A 164 -18.42 -9.20 -13.90
CA LEU A 164 -18.58 -9.01 -12.46
C LEU A 164 -18.49 -7.53 -12.04
N ILE A 165 -18.03 -6.65 -12.93
CA ILE A 165 -17.75 -5.25 -12.61
C ILE A 165 -18.98 -4.48 -12.14
N ASP A 166 -20.14 -4.74 -12.74
CA ASP A 166 -21.38 -4.04 -12.46
C ASP A 166 -22.01 -4.44 -11.10
N ASP A 167 -21.57 -5.56 -10.52
CA ASP A 167 -22.04 -6.08 -9.23
C ASP A 167 -20.93 -6.07 -8.15
N THR A 168 -19.82 -5.38 -8.41
CA THR A 168 -18.68 -5.37 -7.50
C THR A 168 -18.41 -3.96 -6.97
N LEU A 169 -18.43 -3.81 -5.64
CA LEU A 169 -17.88 -2.62 -4.97
C LEU A 169 -16.35 -2.73 -4.96
N ILE A 170 -15.69 -1.80 -5.60
CA ILE A 170 -14.23 -1.67 -5.59
C ILE A 170 -13.86 -0.54 -4.64
N LEU A 171 -12.96 -0.83 -3.70
CA LEU A 171 -12.39 0.15 -2.79
C LEU A 171 -10.88 0.19 -2.96
N TYR A 172 -10.34 1.38 -3.18
CA TYR A 172 -8.90 1.63 -3.21
C TYR A 172 -8.50 2.58 -2.10
N THR A 173 -7.54 2.17 -1.29
CA THR A 173 -7.00 2.97 -0.19
C THR A 173 -5.57 2.56 0.15
N SER A 174 -4.99 3.15 1.17
CA SER A 174 -3.70 2.79 1.75
C SER A 174 -3.84 2.67 3.28
N ASP A 175 -2.97 1.90 3.90
CA ASP A 175 -2.88 1.78 5.37
C ASP A 175 -2.35 3.05 6.04
N HIS A 176 -1.46 3.78 5.37
CA HIS A 176 -0.88 5.05 5.82
C HIS A 176 -0.33 5.87 4.65
N GLY A 177 -0.04 7.12 4.91
CA GLY A 177 0.66 8.00 3.98
C GLY A 177 2.18 7.85 4.07
N PHE A 178 2.89 8.58 3.20
CA PHE A 178 4.34 8.51 3.10
C PHE A 178 4.95 9.87 2.72
N SER A 179 5.98 10.31 3.44
CA SER A 179 6.72 11.53 3.12
C SER A 179 7.83 11.25 2.12
N LEU A 180 7.80 11.92 0.98
CA LEU A 180 8.81 11.85 -0.09
C LEU A 180 9.79 13.03 -0.02
N GLY A 181 10.23 13.43 1.16
CA GLY A 181 11.05 14.61 1.37
C GLY A 181 10.30 15.81 1.93
N ASN A 182 8.98 15.74 2.07
CA ASN A 182 8.20 16.73 2.76
C ASN A 182 8.74 16.95 4.18
N HIS A 183 8.97 18.21 4.55
CA HIS A 183 9.55 18.58 5.85
C HIS A 183 10.95 18.00 6.09
N GLY A 184 11.70 17.73 5.03
CA GLY A 184 13.03 17.12 5.11
C GLY A 184 13.04 15.66 5.55
N VAL A 185 11.93 14.93 5.38
CA VAL A 185 11.78 13.57 5.89
C VAL A 185 11.37 12.61 4.77
N TRP A 186 12.00 11.44 4.76
CA TRP A 186 11.59 10.32 3.95
C TRP A 186 10.98 9.23 4.84
N GLY A 187 9.75 8.81 4.50
CA GLY A 187 9.13 7.70 5.21
C GLY A 187 7.88 8.05 6.02
N HIS A 188 7.55 7.17 6.94
CA HIS A 188 6.43 7.29 7.87
C HIS A 188 6.83 6.81 9.27
N GLY A 189 5.94 6.95 10.26
CA GLY A 189 6.15 6.48 11.62
C GLY A 189 7.42 7.06 12.26
N LEU A 190 8.27 6.19 12.78
CA LEU A 190 9.51 6.60 13.46
C LEU A 190 10.52 7.29 12.55
N ALA A 191 10.54 6.93 11.26
CA ALA A 191 11.42 7.56 10.27
C ALA A 191 10.96 8.98 9.93
N ALA A 192 9.69 9.27 10.14
CA ALA A 192 9.08 10.57 9.88
C ALA A 192 8.91 11.43 11.14
N TRP A 193 9.62 11.12 12.23
CA TRP A 193 9.52 11.90 13.47
C TRP A 193 10.10 13.34 13.31
N PRO A 194 9.41 14.38 13.79
CA PRO A 194 8.10 14.40 14.46
C PRO A 194 6.92 14.45 13.49
N SER A 195 7.10 14.10 12.26
CA SER A 195 6.19 14.37 11.14
C SER A 195 5.08 13.32 10.93
N SER A 196 4.97 12.30 11.79
CA SER A 196 3.90 11.30 11.71
C SER A 196 2.49 11.90 11.80
N ILE A 197 2.35 13.09 12.37
CA ILE A 197 1.11 13.88 12.41
C ILE A 197 0.95 14.85 11.22
N LYS A 198 1.89 14.87 10.31
CA LYS A 198 1.84 15.75 9.13
C LYS A 198 0.99 15.12 8.02
N LYS A 199 0.34 15.99 7.23
CA LYS A 199 -0.57 15.57 6.17
C LYS A 199 -0.03 14.44 5.28
N PRO A 200 1.23 14.43 4.82
CA PRO A 200 1.75 13.32 4.02
C PRO A 200 1.71 11.94 4.69
N SER A 201 1.67 11.89 6.03
CA SER A 201 1.69 10.63 6.77
C SER A 201 0.31 10.00 6.99
N PHE A 202 -0.77 10.77 6.90
CA PHE A 202 -2.12 10.26 7.18
C PHE A 202 -3.20 10.66 6.17
N ASN A 203 -2.91 11.58 5.24
CA ASN A 203 -3.84 11.90 4.17
C ASN A 203 -3.62 10.91 3.03
N ILE A 204 -4.42 9.85 3.04
CA ILE A 204 -4.36 8.73 2.11
C ILE A 204 -5.48 8.82 1.08
N PRO A 205 -5.34 8.18 -0.09
CA PRO A 205 -6.45 8.05 -1.02
C PRO A 205 -7.56 7.18 -0.42
N LEU A 206 -8.79 7.53 -0.73
CA LEU A 206 -9.96 6.69 -0.48
C LEU A 206 -10.90 6.84 -1.68
N ILE A 207 -11.04 5.79 -2.45
CA ILE A 207 -11.83 5.78 -3.68
C ILE A 207 -12.79 4.60 -3.61
N PHE A 208 -14.06 4.88 -3.83
CA PHE A 208 -15.09 3.87 -4.03
C PHE A 208 -15.56 3.90 -5.48
N SER A 209 -15.74 2.73 -6.07
CA SER A 209 -16.32 2.57 -7.40
C SER A 209 -17.20 1.32 -7.42
N GLY A 210 -18.35 1.40 -8.03
CA GLY A 210 -19.26 0.25 -8.10
C GLY A 210 -20.71 0.67 -8.37
N PRO A 211 -21.65 -0.27 -8.24
CA PRO A 211 -23.05 -0.01 -8.49
C PRO A 211 -23.62 1.05 -7.53
N ASN A 212 -24.41 1.94 -8.09
CA ASN A 212 -25.11 3.02 -7.34
C ASN A 212 -24.19 4.02 -6.61
N ILE A 213 -22.94 4.14 -7.03
CA ILE A 213 -21.98 5.11 -6.50
C ILE A 213 -21.89 6.30 -7.47
N ASN A 214 -22.11 7.51 -6.98
CA ASN A 214 -21.97 8.72 -7.76
C ASN A 214 -20.50 9.03 -8.07
N LYS A 215 -20.24 9.52 -9.28
CA LYS A 215 -18.91 10.00 -9.66
C LYS A 215 -18.74 11.43 -9.17
N GLU A 216 -18.21 11.58 -7.97
CA GLU A 216 -17.96 12.89 -7.35
C GLU A 216 -16.70 12.89 -6.47
N ASN A 217 -16.25 14.08 -6.11
CA ASN A 217 -15.20 14.28 -5.13
C ASN A 217 -15.83 14.81 -3.84
N SER A 218 -15.55 14.18 -2.72
CA SER A 218 -16.00 14.62 -1.40
C SER A 218 -14.85 15.26 -0.60
N ASN A 219 -15.18 16.32 0.14
CA ASN A 219 -14.29 16.94 1.13
C ASN A 219 -14.65 16.51 2.57
N ALA A 220 -15.47 15.50 2.74
CA ALA A 220 -15.82 14.98 4.06
C ALA A 220 -14.59 14.45 4.76
N LEU A 221 -14.50 14.69 6.06
CA LEU A 221 -13.48 14.09 6.92
C LEU A 221 -13.92 12.67 7.25
N VAL A 222 -13.17 11.72 6.78
CA VAL A 222 -13.41 10.28 6.96
C VAL A 222 -12.19 9.60 7.54
N SER A 223 -12.40 8.46 8.19
CA SER A 223 -11.35 7.66 8.81
C SER A 223 -11.34 6.24 8.23
N GLN A 224 -10.22 5.56 8.31
CA GLN A 224 -10.16 4.12 8.00
C GLN A 224 -11.10 3.28 8.87
N LEU A 225 -11.43 3.75 10.07
CA LEU A 225 -12.42 3.10 10.93
C LEU A 225 -13.82 3.05 10.31
N ASP A 226 -14.11 3.99 9.42
CA ASP A 226 -15.42 4.11 8.77
C ASP A 226 -15.59 3.12 7.60
N ILE A 227 -14.48 2.61 7.04
CA ILE A 227 -14.48 1.75 5.86
C ILE A 227 -15.25 0.45 6.09
N GLY A 228 -14.96 -0.23 7.20
CA GLY A 228 -15.59 -1.53 7.50
C GLY A 228 -17.12 -1.44 7.57
N ASN A 229 -17.63 -0.49 8.33
CA ASN A 229 -19.07 -0.29 8.47
C ASN A 229 -19.72 0.25 7.19
N THR A 230 -19.00 1.03 6.39
CA THR A 230 -19.46 1.46 5.07
C THR A 230 -19.64 0.27 4.12
N ILE A 231 -18.68 -0.66 4.08
CA ILE A 231 -18.79 -1.89 3.28
C ILE A 231 -19.99 -2.74 3.76
N LEU A 232 -20.11 -2.98 5.08
CA LEU A 232 -21.22 -3.75 5.64
C LEU A 232 -22.58 -3.14 5.29
N ASN A 233 -22.72 -1.84 5.46
CA ASN A 233 -23.95 -1.11 5.09
C ASN A 233 -24.26 -1.22 3.59
N HIS A 234 -23.25 -1.12 2.72
CA HIS A 234 -23.42 -1.24 1.27
C HIS A 234 -23.96 -2.61 0.86
N VAL A 235 -23.51 -3.68 1.52
CA VAL A 235 -23.97 -5.05 1.27
C VAL A 235 -25.19 -5.45 2.10
N GLY A 236 -25.80 -4.52 2.84
CA GLY A 236 -27.03 -4.76 3.61
C GLY A 236 -26.83 -5.53 4.92
N LEU A 237 -25.63 -5.50 5.48
CA LEU A 237 -25.30 -6.09 6.77
C LEU A 237 -25.27 -5.04 7.88
N ASP A 238 -25.54 -5.48 9.11
CA ASP A 238 -25.48 -4.61 10.28
C ASP A 238 -24.04 -4.14 10.57
N PRO A 239 -23.87 -2.88 10.99
CA PRO A 239 -22.56 -2.36 11.36
C PRO A 239 -22.00 -3.05 12.59
N ILE A 240 -20.68 -3.26 12.61
CA ILE A 240 -20.00 -3.80 13.76
C ILE A 240 -19.80 -2.68 14.80
N ARG A 241 -20.28 -2.91 16.02
CA ARG A 241 -19.92 -2.06 17.17
C ARG A 241 -18.48 -2.32 17.54
N ASN A 242 -17.64 -1.30 17.44
CA ASN A 242 -16.25 -1.44 17.85
C ASN A 242 -16.03 -0.78 19.23
N ALA A 243 -15.00 -1.27 19.95
CA ALA A 243 -14.67 -0.81 21.30
C ALA A 243 -14.01 0.60 21.32
N TYR A 244 -13.72 1.18 20.18
CA TYR A 244 -12.92 2.41 20.03
C TYR A 244 -13.76 3.64 19.63
N GLY A 245 -15.07 3.51 19.58
CA GLY A 245 -16.00 4.57 19.24
C GLY A 245 -16.91 4.22 18.07
N ASP A 246 -17.84 5.11 17.78
CA ASP A 246 -18.79 4.94 16.69
C ASP A 246 -18.10 5.30 15.37
N SER A 247 -17.83 4.29 14.55
CA SER A 247 -17.45 4.54 13.16
C SER A 247 -18.67 5.07 12.39
N GLN A 248 -18.44 6.06 11.56
CA GLN A 248 -19.47 6.60 10.69
C GLN A 248 -19.63 5.70 9.46
N ILE A 249 -20.80 5.78 8.82
CA ILE A 249 -21.04 5.19 7.50
C ILE A 249 -20.86 6.31 6.50
N ILE A 250 -19.94 6.10 5.53
CA ILE A 250 -19.71 7.07 4.46
C ILE A 250 -20.88 6.97 3.49
N ASP A 251 -21.53 8.10 3.19
CA ASP A 251 -22.56 8.16 2.16
C ASP A 251 -21.88 8.04 0.78
N LEU A 252 -22.24 7.01 0.05
CA LEU A 252 -21.71 6.70 -1.27
C LEU A 252 -22.65 7.12 -2.43
N LYS A 253 -23.78 7.76 -2.10
CA LYS A 253 -24.80 8.18 -3.08
C LYS A 253 -24.71 9.65 -3.43
#